data_0928ab9ee7d3cc5cd3bcd5019523d4bf
#
_entry.id   0928ab9ee7d3cc5cd3bcd5019523d4bf
#
_cell.length_a   1.000
_cell.length_b   1.000
_cell.length_c   1.000
_cell.angle_alpha   90.00
_cell.angle_beta   90.00
_cell.angle_gamma   90.00
#
_symmetry.space_group_name_H-M   'P 1'
#
loop_
_entity.id
_entity.type
_entity.pdbx_description
1 polymer ?
#
loop_
_entity_poly.entity_id
_entity_poly.type
_entity_poly.pdbx_seq_one_letter_code
_entity_poly.pdbx_strand_id
1 'polypeptide(L)'
;MQATSAINSSSPLFPLKRCFGFARLQHYAHEVISMSALEHFPRITPFLWFDENAEEAVDFYLSVFKNSRRLEEARNLVDGTHAPEGGVLTIAFELDGQTFTALNGGPMFKFTEAVSFVVRCDTQQEVDEYWAKLSEGGSHLQCGWLKDKFGLSWQIVPARLPDLIKHPKAIEAMLKMKKLDIAELERAARP
;
A
#
# COMPACT_ATOMS: atom_id res chain seq x y z
N MET A 1 53.40 -35.47 -35.89
CA MET A 1 53.74 -34.03 -35.78
C MET A 1 52.50 -33.30 -35.40
N GLN A 2 52.45 -32.86 -34.17
CA GLN A 2 51.31 -32.16 -33.57
C GLN A 2 51.45 -30.66 -33.84
N ALA A 3 50.35 -30.01 -34.19
CA ALA A 3 50.26 -28.57 -34.21
C ALA A 3 49.04 -28.15 -33.38
N THR A 4 49.31 -27.64 -32.20
CA THR A 4 48.40 -27.05 -31.25
C THR A 4 48.03 -25.63 -31.70
N SER A 5 46.73 -25.39 -31.96
CA SER A 5 46.18 -24.06 -32.23
C SER A 5 45.57 -23.48 -30.96
N ALA A 6 46.18 -22.42 -30.46
CA ALA A 6 45.69 -21.65 -29.34
C ALA A 6 44.60 -20.67 -29.79
N ILE A 7 43.42 -20.81 -29.23
CA ILE A 7 42.31 -19.86 -29.41
C ILE A 7 42.42 -18.77 -28.36
N ASN A 8 42.72 -17.58 -28.81
CA ASN A 8 42.77 -16.36 -28.01
C ASN A 8 41.37 -15.73 -27.97
N SER A 9 40.65 -15.91 -26.85
CA SER A 9 39.33 -15.27 -26.61
C SER A 9 39.48 -14.10 -25.67
N SER A 10 39.71 -12.92 -26.21
CA SER A 10 39.60 -11.66 -25.51
C SER A 10 38.15 -11.15 -25.60
N SER A 11 37.35 -11.46 -24.58
CA SER A 11 36.06 -10.81 -24.38
C SER A 11 36.24 -9.50 -23.59
N PRO A 12 35.61 -8.40 -23.99
CA PRO A 12 35.71 -7.15 -23.25
C PRO A 12 34.96 -7.23 -21.94
N LEU A 13 35.64 -6.98 -20.85
CA LEU A 13 35.11 -6.78 -19.52
C LEU A 13 34.17 -5.51 -19.53
N PHE A 14 32.88 -5.72 -19.47
CA PHE A 14 31.93 -4.64 -19.14
C PHE A 14 32.18 -4.22 -17.68
N PRO A 15 32.27 -2.92 -17.38
CA PRO A 15 32.44 -2.47 -16.02
C PRO A 15 31.12 -2.63 -15.24
N LEU A 16 31.09 -3.55 -14.30
CA LEU A 16 30.10 -3.69 -13.23
C LEU A 16 30.16 -2.45 -12.30
N LYS A 17 29.67 -1.32 -12.80
CA LYS A 17 29.37 -0.16 -11.96
C LYS A 17 27.85 0.04 -12.01
N ARG A 18 27.15 -0.47 -10.97
CA ARG A 18 25.85 -0.01 -10.42
C ARG A 18 25.00 -1.10 -9.79
N CYS A 19 25.58 -1.87 -8.86
CA CYS A 19 24.79 -2.72 -7.97
C CYS A 19 24.96 -2.35 -6.48
N PHE A 20 25.44 -1.14 -6.16
CA PHE A 20 25.68 -0.74 -4.77
C PHE A 20 24.41 -0.28 -4.02
N GLY A 21 23.28 -0.03 -4.70
CA GLY A 21 22.04 0.41 -4.06
C GLY A 21 21.26 -0.73 -3.39
N PHE A 22 21.19 -1.89 -4.03
CA PHE A 22 20.33 -3.00 -3.56
C PHE A 22 20.92 -3.73 -2.34
N ALA A 23 22.24 -3.89 -2.29
CA ALA A 23 22.91 -4.52 -1.15
C ALA A 23 22.86 -3.64 0.12
N ARG A 24 22.82 -2.31 -0.02
CA ARG A 24 22.64 -1.38 1.09
C ARG A 24 21.22 -1.46 1.67
N LEU A 25 20.19 -1.58 0.82
CA LEU A 25 18.81 -1.76 1.25
C LEU A 25 18.59 -3.05 2.06
N GLN A 26 19.22 -4.16 1.69
CA GLN A 26 19.12 -5.41 2.44
C GLN A 26 19.83 -5.33 3.80
N HIS A 27 20.92 -4.58 3.91
CA HIS A 27 21.62 -4.39 5.19
C HIS A 27 20.82 -3.52 6.16
N TYR A 28 20.17 -2.46 5.66
CA TYR A 28 19.32 -1.56 6.46
C TYR A 28 18.05 -2.24 6.97
N ALA A 29 17.44 -3.12 6.20
CA ALA A 29 16.23 -3.84 6.63
C ALA A 29 16.50 -4.82 7.78
N HIS A 30 17.74 -5.28 7.95
CA HIS A 30 18.12 -6.23 9.00
C HIS A 30 18.48 -5.59 10.36
N GLU A 31 18.92 -4.34 10.37
CA GLU A 31 19.42 -3.71 11.61
C GLU A 31 18.37 -2.85 12.35
N VAL A 32 17.26 -2.51 11.71
CA VAL A 32 16.38 -1.44 12.20
C VAL A 32 15.08 -1.95 12.83
N ILE A 33 14.69 -3.19 12.61
CA ILE A 33 13.52 -3.73 13.28
C ILE A 33 14.01 -4.36 14.58
N SER A 34 13.75 -3.70 15.71
CA SER A 34 13.87 -4.33 17.03
C SER A 34 13.13 -5.67 16.98
N MET A 35 13.82 -6.77 17.24
CA MET A 35 13.24 -8.12 17.17
C MET A 35 12.00 -8.27 18.05
N SER A 36 11.85 -7.47 19.11
CA SER A 36 10.67 -7.44 19.99
C SER A 36 9.40 -6.94 19.29
N ALA A 37 9.52 -6.04 18.31
CA ALA A 37 8.37 -5.53 17.57
C ALA A 37 7.75 -6.58 16.63
N LEU A 38 8.56 -7.51 16.12
CA LEU A 38 8.10 -8.56 15.20
C LEU A 38 7.33 -9.69 15.88
N GLU A 39 7.49 -9.88 17.20
CA GLU A 39 6.83 -10.95 17.95
C GLU A 39 5.31 -10.80 18.00
N HIS A 40 4.80 -9.57 17.82
CA HIS A 40 3.37 -9.24 17.88
C HIS A 40 2.71 -9.02 16.51
N PHE A 41 3.47 -9.08 15.41
CA PHE A 41 2.90 -8.93 14.07
C PHE A 41 2.27 -10.23 13.56
N PRO A 42 1.12 -10.14 12.85
CA PRO A 42 0.66 -11.24 12.03
C PRO A 42 1.77 -11.71 11.08
N ARG A 43 1.79 -13.03 10.76
CA ARG A 43 2.81 -13.61 9.87
C ARG A 43 2.93 -12.86 8.53
N ILE A 44 1.85 -12.26 8.04
CA ILE A 44 1.81 -11.42 6.84
C ILE A 44 1.21 -10.09 7.24
N THR A 45 1.98 -9.02 7.13
CA THR A 45 1.56 -7.66 7.46
C THR A 45 1.86 -6.75 6.28
N PRO A 46 0.86 -5.99 5.78
CA PRO A 46 1.09 -4.97 4.78
C PRO A 46 2.09 -3.93 5.27
N PHE A 47 3.11 -3.65 4.44
CA PHE A 47 4.15 -2.69 4.74
C PHE A 47 4.09 -1.55 3.73
N LEU A 48 3.76 -0.35 4.18
CA LEU A 48 3.46 0.81 3.35
C LEU A 48 4.67 1.75 3.33
N TRP A 49 5.16 2.05 2.12
CA TRP A 49 6.32 2.92 1.93
C TRP A 49 5.87 4.36 1.66
N PHE A 50 6.21 5.28 2.55
CA PHE A 50 6.02 6.71 2.41
C PHE A 50 7.37 7.40 2.20
N ASP A 51 7.34 8.60 1.63
CA ASP A 51 8.54 9.43 1.47
C ASP A 51 9.05 9.87 2.85
N GLU A 52 8.38 10.86 3.47
CA GLU A 52 8.71 11.39 4.80
C GLU A 52 7.45 11.63 5.66
N ASN A 53 6.29 11.21 5.18
CA ASN A 53 4.97 11.56 5.73
C ASN A 53 4.18 10.38 6.28
N ALA A 54 4.87 9.33 6.76
CA ALA A 54 4.22 8.16 7.36
C ALA A 54 3.38 8.52 8.59
N GLU A 55 3.83 9.46 9.42
CA GLU A 55 3.11 9.92 10.62
C GLU A 55 1.80 10.60 10.25
N GLU A 56 1.83 11.53 9.28
CA GLU A 56 0.63 12.19 8.77
C GLU A 56 -0.36 11.18 8.16
N ALA A 57 0.17 10.20 7.41
CA ALA A 57 -0.66 9.17 6.79
C ALA A 57 -1.34 8.29 7.84
N VAL A 58 -0.61 7.84 8.86
CA VAL A 58 -1.16 7.04 9.94
C VAL A 58 -2.23 7.82 10.71
N ASP A 59 -1.96 9.06 11.10
CA ASP A 59 -2.93 9.90 11.81
C ASP A 59 -4.20 10.13 10.98
N PHE A 60 -4.05 10.33 9.68
CA PHE A 60 -5.17 10.43 8.76
C PHE A 60 -5.99 9.13 8.77
N TYR A 61 -5.39 7.95 8.58
CA TYR A 61 -6.11 6.68 8.59
C TYR A 61 -6.80 6.41 9.93
N LEU A 62 -6.15 6.70 11.05
CA LEU A 62 -6.75 6.59 12.38
C LEU A 62 -7.96 7.50 12.56
N SER A 63 -7.98 8.66 11.91
CA SER A 63 -9.14 9.58 11.91
C SER A 63 -10.31 9.08 11.07
N VAL A 64 -10.03 8.28 10.05
CA VAL A 64 -11.04 7.74 9.12
C VAL A 64 -11.71 6.50 9.69
N PHE A 65 -10.93 5.54 10.21
CA PHE A 65 -11.43 4.25 10.68
C PHE A 65 -11.68 4.28 12.20
N LYS A 66 -12.91 3.99 12.62
CA LYS A 66 -13.34 4.11 14.02
C LYS A 66 -12.65 3.12 14.96
N ASN A 67 -12.46 1.87 14.51
CA ASN A 67 -11.79 0.81 15.26
C ASN A 67 -10.33 0.74 14.85
N SER A 68 -9.55 1.75 15.24
CA SER A 68 -8.17 1.90 14.82
C SER A 68 -7.29 2.44 15.95
N ARG A 69 -6.02 2.11 15.93
CA ARG A 69 -5.05 2.57 16.92
C ARG A 69 -3.62 2.50 16.41
N ARG A 70 -2.78 3.38 16.90
CA ARG A 70 -1.33 3.28 16.80
C ARG A 70 -0.85 2.17 17.73
N LEU A 71 0.08 1.35 17.29
CA LEU A 71 0.64 0.24 18.08
C LEU A 71 2.05 0.59 18.54
N GLU A 72 3.02 0.45 17.68
CA GLU A 72 4.43 0.57 18.01
C GLU A 72 5.13 1.52 17.03
N GLU A 73 6.17 2.20 17.51
CA GLU A 73 6.95 3.15 16.74
C GLU A 73 8.45 2.84 16.89
N ALA A 74 9.16 2.71 15.77
CA ALA A 74 10.61 2.62 15.76
C ALA A 74 11.21 3.91 15.21
N ARG A 75 12.27 4.38 15.88
CA ARG A 75 12.99 5.59 15.51
C ARG A 75 14.32 5.25 14.85
N ASN A 76 14.75 6.15 14.00
CA ASN A 76 16.02 6.05 13.33
C ASN A 76 17.17 6.24 14.33
N LEU A 77 18.10 5.28 14.38
CA LEU A 77 19.23 5.28 15.32
C LEU A 77 20.54 5.77 14.72
N VAL A 78 20.58 6.05 13.42
CA VAL A 78 21.81 6.43 12.69
C VAL A 78 21.54 7.54 11.69
N ASP A 79 22.49 8.46 11.57
CA ASP A 79 22.47 9.47 10.51
C ASP A 79 22.71 8.85 9.12
N GLY A 80 22.17 9.51 8.08
CA GLY A 80 22.38 9.13 6.68
C GLY A 80 21.31 8.23 6.10
N THR A 81 20.21 8.01 6.82
CA THR A 81 18.93 7.51 6.28
C THR A 81 18.06 8.66 5.80
N HIS A 82 16.89 8.37 5.25
CA HIS A 82 15.94 9.40 4.79
C HIS A 82 15.29 10.19 5.94
N ALA A 83 15.24 9.61 7.14
CA ALA A 83 14.82 10.33 8.35
C ALA A 83 16.05 10.78 9.16
N PRO A 84 16.04 11.95 9.83
CA PRO A 84 17.11 12.38 10.73
C PRO A 84 17.23 11.42 11.92
N GLU A 85 18.39 11.42 12.58
CA GLU A 85 18.59 10.68 13.83
C GLU A 85 17.50 11.08 14.84
N GLY A 86 16.87 10.09 15.48
CA GLY A 86 15.74 10.27 16.39
C GLY A 86 14.38 10.49 15.69
N GLY A 87 14.34 10.68 14.38
CA GLY A 87 13.09 10.75 13.59
C GLY A 87 12.38 9.40 13.52
N VAL A 88 11.07 9.44 13.27
CA VAL A 88 10.26 8.21 13.12
C VAL A 88 10.66 7.47 11.86
N LEU A 89 11.02 6.21 12.00
CA LEU A 89 11.35 5.34 10.88
C LEU A 89 10.16 4.48 10.47
N THR A 90 9.55 3.77 11.44
CA THR A 90 8.37 2.96 11.18
C THR A 90 7.29 3.18 12.24
N ILE A 91 6.05 3.01 11.84
CA ILE A 91 4.87 3.03 12.72
C ILE A 91 4.04 1.80 12.41
N ALA A 92 3.84 0.94 13.41
CA ALA A 92 2.84 -0.10 13.36
C ALA A 92 1.49 0.45 13.82
N PHE A 93 0.43 0.12 13.12
CA PHE A 93 -0.93 0.58 13.43
C PHE A 93 -1.97 -0.45 13.01
N GLU A 94 -3.16 -0.32 13.55
CA GLU A 94 -4.29 -1.20 13.27
C GLU A 94 -5.47 -0.38 12.74
N LEU A 95 -6.07 -0.84 11.66
CA LEU A 95 -7.31 -0.33 11.09
C LEU A 95 -8.32 -1.47 11.04
N ASP A 96 -9.38 -1.35 11.81
CA ASP A 96 -10.49 -2.32 11.86
C ASP A 96 -10.03 -3.79 12.03
N GLY A 97 -9.05 -4.01 12.89
CA GLY A 97 -8.46 -5.33 13.18
C GLY A 97 -7.35 -5.78 12.21
N GLN A 98 -7.08 -5.05 11.14
CA GLN A 98 -5.95 -5.32 10.25
C GLN A 98 -4.73 -4.52 10.66
N THR A 99 -3.63 -5.21 10.95
CA THR A 99 -2.34 -4.58 11.25
C THR A 99 -1.62 -4.15 9.98
N PHE A 100 -1.01 -2.96 10.02
CA PHE A 100 -0.17 -2.38 8.99
C PHE A 100 1.13 -1.85 9.60
N THR A 101 2.13 -1.65 8.76
CA THR A 101 3.33 -0.87 9.10
C THR A 101 3.53 0.22 8.07
N ALA A 102 3.74 1.45 8.51
CA ALA A 102 4.15 2.58 7.68
C ALA A 102 5.65 2.82 7.87
N LEU A 103 6.38 3.11 6.79
CA LEU A 103 7.82 3.39 6.77
C LEU A 103 8.06 4.76 6.13
N ASN A 104 8.87 5.60 6.76
CA ASN A 104 9.51 6.75 6.13
C ASN A 104 10.77 6.28 5.39
N GLY A 105 10.60 5.87 4.13
CA GLY A 105 11.64 5.23 3.33
C GLY A 105 12.26 6.14 2.25
N GLY A 106 11.80 7.40 2.16
CA GLY A 106 12.24 8.37 1.15
C GLY A 106 11.54 8.20 -0.21
N PRO A 107 11.94 9.03 -1.21
CA PRO A 107 11.18 9.21 -2.45
C PRO A 107 11.33 8.09 -3.48
N MET A 108 11.97 6.96 -3.13
CA MET A 108 12.37 5.93 -4.10
C MET A 108 11.18 5.19 -4.71
N PHE A 109 10.15 4.89 -3.91
CA PHE A 109 8.99 4.14 -4.35
C PHE A 109 7.71 4.97 -4.22
N LYS A 110 6.75 4.67 -5.10
CA LYS A 110 5.42 5.29 -5.11
C LYS A 110 4.36 4.20 -5.12
N PHE A 111 3.23 4.47 -4.49
CA PHE A 111 2.07 3.59 -4.58
C PHE A 111 1.52 3.53 -6.01
N THR A 112 1.01 2.38 -6.37
CA THR A 112 0.31 2.14 -7.64
C THR A 112 -0.98 1.39 -7.39
N GLU A 113 -1.87 1.37 -8.39
CA GLU A 113 -3.14 0.64 -8.33
C GLU A 113 -2.98 -0.89 -8.35
N ALA A 114 -1.75 -1.39 -8.53
CA ALA A 114 -1.46 -2.83 -8.47
C ALA A 114 -1.71 -3.45 -7.08
N VAL A 115 -1.72 -2.61 -6.03
CA VAL A 115 -2.12 -2.99 -4.67
C VAL A 115 -3.19 -2.01 -4.21
N SER A 116 -4.26 -2.53 -3.63
CA SER A 116 -5.35 -1.74 -3.05
C SER A 116 -5.95 -2.46 -1.85
N PHE A 117 -6.56 -1.69 -0.96
CA PHE A 117 -7.30 -2.22 0.18
C PHE A 117 -8.80 -2.03 -0.01
N VAL A 118 -9.55 -3.08 0.28
CA VAL A 118 -11.01 -3.08 0.16
C VAL A 118 -11.62 -2.69 1.50
N VAL A 119 -12.42 -1.64 1.51
CA VAL A 119 -13.27 -1.24 2.62
C VAL A 119 -14.67 -1.76 2.33
N ARG A 120 -15.08 -2.79 3.08
CA ARG A 120 -16.41 -3.38 2.97
C ARG A 120 -17.42 -2.56 3.77
N CYS A 121 -18.46 -2.07 3.11
CA CYS A 121 -19.49 -1.23 3.68
C CYS A 121 -20.83 -1.97 3.73
N ASP A 122 -21.49 -1.98 4.88
CA ASP A 122 -22.78 -2.64 5.04
C ASP A 122 -23.97 -1.74 4.61
N THR A 123 -23.77 -0.41 4.61
CA THR A 123 -24.79 0.59 4.28
C THR A 123 -24.30 1.61 3.25
N GLN A 124 -25.23 2.31 2.58
CA GLN A 124 -24.88 3.42 1.70
C GLN A 124 -24.23 4.58 2.47
N GLN A 125 -24.64 4.81 3.71
CA GLN A 125 -24.05 5.84 4.55
C GLN A 125 -22.55 5.56 4.80
N GLU A 126 -22.18 4.31 5.06
CA GLU A 126 -20.76 3.93 5.20
C GLU A 126 -19.98 4.11 3.89
N VAL A 127 -20.58 3.71 2.75
CA VAL A 127 -19.97 3.99 1.43
C VAL A 127 -19.71 5.48 1.27
N ASP A 128 -20.70 6.33 1.58
CA ASP A 128 -20.60 7.78 1.43
C ASP A 128 -19.56 8.38 2.37
N GLU A 129 -19.51 7.95 3.64
CA GLU A 129 -18.57 8.43 4.64
C GLU A 129 -17.11 8.06 4.28
N TYR A 130 -16.83 6.79 3.99
CA TYR A 130 -15.49 6.35 3.63
C TYR A 130 -15.03 6.95 2.29
N TRP A 131 -15.94 7.02 1.31
CA TRP A 131 -15.65 7.66 0.04
C TRP A 131 -15.25 9.12 0.23
N ALA A 132 -16.04 9.90 0.97
CA ALA A 132 -15.76 11.31 1.18
C ALA A 132 -14.43 11.53 1.92
N LYS A 133 -14.20 10.80 3.02
CA LYS A 133 -13.00 10.97 3.84
C LYS A 133 -11.74 10.52 3.12
N LEU A 134 -11.73 9.33 2.53
CA LEU A 134 -10.53 8.78 1.89
C LEU A 134 -10.17 9.47 0.58
N SER A 135 -11.13 10.04 -0.13
CA SER A 135 -10.86 10.76 -1.38
C SER A 135 -10.50 12.23 -1.20
N GLU A 136 -10.55 12.76 0.02
CA GLU A 136 -10.18 14.15 0.29
C GLU A 136 -8.70 14.40 -0.05
N GLY A 137 -8.45 15.35 -0.95
CA GLY A 137 -7.11 15.65 -1.48
C GLY A 137 -6.54 14.58 -2.42
N GLY A 138 -7.31 13.53 -2.72
CA GLY A 138 -6.94 12.43 -3.59
C GLY A 138 -7.64 12.46 -4.95
N SER A 139 -8.01 11.29 -5.48
CA SER A 139 -8.68 11.17 -6.78
C SER A 139 -9.69 10.04 -6.83
N HIS A 140 -10.75 10.24 -7.63
CA HIS A 140 -11.80 9.25 -7.85
C HIS A 140 -11.52 8.43 -9.11
N LEU A 141 -11.57 7.12 -8.99
CA LEU A 141 -11.52 6.17 -10.09
C LEU A 141 -12.89 5.53 -10.32
N GLN A 142 -12.97 4.52 -11.20
CA GLN A 142 -14.22 3.83 -11.52
C GLN A 142 -14.50 2.68 -10.54
N CYS A 143 -15.77 2.23 -10.49
CA CYS A 143 -16.18 1.00 -9.81
C CYS A 143 -15.88 0.95 -8.30
N GLY A 144 -15.98 2.07 -7.60
CA GLY A 144 -15.72 2.14 -6.17
C GLY A 144 -14.25 2.34 -5.80
N TRP A 145 -13.37 2.53 -6.79
CA TRP A 145 -11.96 2.80 -6.55
C TRP A 145 -11.68 4.29 -6.35
N LEU A 146 -10.73 4.58 -5.47
CA LEU A 146 -10.17 5.91 -5.26
C LEU A 146 -8.69 5.80 -4.89
N LYS A 147 -7.96 6.92 -5.02
CA LYS A 147 -6.67 7.12 -4.37
C LYS A 147 -6.82 8.18 -3.30
N ASP A 148 -6.20 7.96 -2.16
CA ASP A 148 -6.12 9.00 -1.13
C ASP A 148 -5.05 10.04 -1.45
N LYS A 149 -4.90 11.05 -0.59
CA LYS A 149 -3.93 12.15 -0.76
C LYS A 149 -2.47 11.69 -0.72
N PHE A 150 -2.18 10.48 -0.22
CA PHE A 150 -0.85 9.86 -0.22
C PHE A 150 -0.60 8.97 -1.44
N GLY A 151 -1.63 8.76 -2.27
CA GLY A 151 -1.58 7.93 -3.48
C GLY A 151 -1.88 6.46 -3.25
N LEU A 152 -2.23 6.04 -2.02
CA LEU A 152 -2.65 4.68 -1.72
C LEU A 152 -4.04 4.42 -2.30
N SER A 153 -4.21 3.24 -2.91
CA SER A 153 -5.46 2.86 -3.59
C SER A 153 -6.40 2.12 -2.65
N TRP A 154 -7.67 2.52 -2.68
CA TRP A 154 -8.76 1.96 -1.91
C TRP A 154 -9.92 1.57 -2.80
N GLN A 155 -10.67 0.55 -2.40
CA GLN A 155 -11.92 0.13 -3.01
C GLN A 155 -13.03 0.23 -1.96
N ILE A 156 -13.98 1.11 -2.15
CA ILE A 156 -15.12 1.29 -1.24
C ILE A 156 -16.28 0.47 -1.77
N VAL A 157 -16.53 -0.68 -1.16
CA VAL A 157 -17.34 -1.75 -1.74
C VAL A 157 -18.50 -2.15 -0.82
N PRO A 158 -19.74 -2.11 -1.32
CA PRO A 158 -20.89 -2.68 -0.59
C PRO A 158 -20.69 -4.16 -0.27
N ALA A 159 -21.00 -4.58 0.96
CA ALA A 159 -20.88 -5.97 1.41
C ALA A 159 -21.65 -6.95 0.50
N ARG A 160 -22.75 -6.49 -0.07
CA ARG A 160 -23.61 -7.29 -0.99
C ARG A 160 -23.14 -7.29 -2.44
N LEU A 161 -22.09 -6.54 -2.79
CA LEU A 161 -21.62 -6.44 -4.18
C LEU A 161 -21.38 -7.82 -4.84
N PRO A 162 -20.76 -8.82 -4.17
CA PRO A 162 -20.54 -10.13 -4.79
C PRO A 162 -21.83 -10.83 -5.25
N ASP A 163 -22.96 -10.58 -4.59
CA ASP A 163 -24.25 -11.11 -5.01
C ASP A 163 -24.89 -10.29 -6.13
N LEU A 164 -24.78 -8.99 -6.06
CA LEU A 164 -25.35 -8.08 -7.05
C LEU A 164 -24.70 -8.26 -8.43
N ILE A 165 -23.39 -8.42 -8.49
CA ILE A 165 -22.64 -8.61 -9.75
C ILE A 165 -22.80 -10.01 -10.40
N LYS A 166 -23.60 -10.91 -9.80
CA LYS A 166 -24.06 -12.11 -10.49
C LYS A 166 -25.05 -11.78 -11.63
N HIS A 167 -25.60 -10.59 -11.61
CA HIS A 167 -26.54 -10.09 -12.62
C HIS A 167 -25.84 -9.17 -13.62
N PRO A 168 -25.83 -9.50 -14.94
CA PRO A 168 -25.10 -8.73 -15.95
C PRO A 168 -25.45 -7.23 -15.98
N LYS A 169 -26.74 -6.87 -15.82
CA LYS A 169 -27.18 -5.47 -15.77
C LYS A 169 -26.57 -4.70 -14.58
N ALA A 170 -26.36 -5.36 -13.43
CA ALA A 170 -25.72 -4.74 -12.28
C ALA A 170 -24.21 -4.50 -12.54
N ILE A 171 -23.54 -5.39 -13.26
CA ILE A 171 -22.16 -5.17 -13.71
C ILE A 171 -22.11 -3.94 -14.65
N GLU A 172 -23.02 -3.86 -15.62
CA GLU A 172 -23.09 -2.72 -16.54
C GLU A 172 -23.34 -1.38 -15.81
N ALA A 173 -24.19 -1.40 -14.76
CA ALA A 173 -24.41 -0.24 -13.91
C ALA A 173 -23.16 0.12 -13.13
N MET A 174 -22.51 -0.86 -12.47
CA MET A 174 -21.29 -0.67 -11.70
C MET A 174 -20.16 -0.04 -12.53
N LEU A 175 -19.97 -0.51 -13.76
CA LEU A 175 -18.92 -0.01 -14.67
C LEU A 175 -19.09 1.47 -15.04
N LYS A 176 -20.30 2.04 -14.88
CA LYS A 176 -20.61 3.46 -15.13
C LYS A 176 -20.43 4.33 -13.88
N MET A 177 -20.30 3.72 -12.70
CA MET A 177 -20.20 4.42 -11.42
C MET A 177 -18.76 4.72 -11.05
N LYS A 178 -18.51 5.86 -10.41
CA LYS A 178 -17.32 6.11 -9.61
C LYS A 178 -17.56 5.61 -8.19
N LYS A 179 -18.29 6.36 -7.38
CA LYS A 179 -18.81 5.90 -6.10
C LYS A 179 -19.98 4.93 -6.35
N LEU A 180 -19.99 3.80 -5.65
CA LEU A 180 -21.04 2.80 -5.80
C LEU A 180 -22.33 3.26 -5.09
N ASP A 181 -23.47 3.09 -5.78
CA ASP A 181 -24.81 3.31 -5.26
C ASP A 181 -25.51 1.95 -5.11
N ILE A 182 -25.80 1.57 -3.85
CA ILE A 182 -26.39 0.27 -3.52
C ILE A 182 -27.78 0.14 -4.14
N ALA A 183 -28.61 1.19 -4.04
CA ALA A 183 -29.99 1.15 -4.55
C ALA A 183 -30.02 1.03 -6.08
N GLU A 184 -29.10 1.70 -6.79
CA GLU A 184 -28.94 1.57 -8.23
C GLU A 184 -28.52 0.15 -8.63
N LEU A 185 -27.52 -0.41 -7.94
CA LEU A 185 -27.04 -1.77 -8.19
C LEU A 185 -28.16 -2.81 -7.92
N GLU A 186 -28.92 -2.65 -6.82
CA GLU A 186 -30.04 -3.53 -6.49
C GLU A 186 -31.17 -3.43 -7.52
N ARG A 187 -31.44 -2.23 -8.02
CA ARG A 187 -32.44 -2.01 -9.08
C ARG A 187 -32.01 -2.69 -10.37
N ALA A 188 -30.74 -2.55 -10.75
CA ALA A 188 -30.19 -3.16 -11.95
C ALA A 188 -30.10 -4.71 -11.86
N ALA A 189 -29.99 -5.25 -10.65
CA ALA A 189 -29.97 -6.69 -10.40
C ALA A 189 -31.36 -7.34 -10.46
N ARG A 190 -32.44 -6.58 -10.49
CA ARG A 190 -33.79 -7.14 -10.63
C ARG A 190 -34.01 -7.73 -12.03
N PRO A 191 -34.76 -8.83 -12.12
CA PRO A 191 -35.06 -9.50 -13.39
C PRO A 191 -35.86 -8.62 -14.35
#